data_bae15e3cdfe7744f951f53823f5e7c0b
#
_entry.id   bae15e3cdfe7744f951f53823f5e7c0b
#
_cell.length_a   1.000
_cell.length_b   1.000
_cell.length_c   1.000
_cell.angle_alpha   90.00
_cell.angle_beta   90.00
_cell.angle_gamma   90.00
#
_symmetry.space_group_name_H-M   'P 1'
#
loop_
_entity.id
_entity.type
_entity.pdbx_description
1 polymer ?
#
loop_
_entity_poly.entity_id
_entity_poly.type
_entity_poly.pdbx_seq_one_letter_code
_entity_poly.pdbx_strand_id
1 'polypeptide(L)'
;RGANKWMSPADELKAFKVDPRFEVNLFASEEEFPEIACPIQMRWDSRGRMWVSCSTTYPHVYPGNEPDDKIVILEDTDGDGKADKSTVFADDLQIPLSFEFGDGGVYVSEEPHMSFIKDTNGDGKADYREKVLTGFGCEDSHHALHDFVWSPDGDLVFRESIFHHSQIETPYGPVRQQNSGWFRFEPRLHRLTSFGTYHSTNPWGVTFDDWGQHVASHPIYAQAF
;
A
#
# COMPACT_ATOMS: atom_id res chain seq x y z
N ARG A 1 6.23 -4.99 -32.06
CA ARG A 1 5.39 -4.43 -30.97
C ARG A 1 4.86 -3.12 -31.49
N GLY A 2 3.52 -2.94 -31.56
CA GLY A 2 2.90 -1.64 -31.83
C GLY A 2 3.26 -0.65 -30.73
N ALA A 3 3.39 0.63 -31.05
CA ALA A 3 3.53 1.64 -30.03
C ALA A 3 2.27 1.62 -29.13
N ASN A 4 2.47 1.56 -27.82
CA ASN A 4 1.38 1.78 -26.88
C ASN A 4 0.85 3.20 -27.13
N LYS A 5 -0.42 3.29 -27.52
CA LYS A 5 -1.08 4.58 -27.62
C LYS A 5 -1.72 4.87 -26.27
N TRP A 6 -1.46 6.06 -25.78
CA TRP A 6 -2.24 6.60 -24.67
C TRP A 6 -3.73 6.62 -25.05
N MET A 7 -4.57 6.19 -24.15
CA MET A 7 -6.02 6.25 -24.31
C MET A 7 -6.58 7.20 -23.26
N SER A 8 -7.55 8.01 -23.64
CA SER A 8 -8.29 8.80 -22.66
C SER A 8 -9.08 7.87 -21.73
N PRO A 9 -9.36 8.26 -20.48
CA PRO A 9 -10.20 7.48 -19.58
C PRO A 9 -11.53 7.07 -20.19
N ALA A 10 -12.14 7.98 -20.97
CA ALA A 10 -13.40 7.70 -21.67
C ALA A 10 -13.27 6.64 -22.78
N ASP A 11 -12.13 6.58 -23.47
CA ASP A 11 -11.88 5.59 -24.51
C ASP A 11 -11.48 4.25 -23.89
N GLU A 12 -10.76 4.26 -22.78
CA GLU A 12 -10.44 3.07 -22.02
C GLU A 12 -11.70 2.41 -21.47
N LEU A 13 -12.61 3.21 -20.89
CA LEU A 13 -13.89 2.72 -20.40
C LEU A 13 -14.68 1.99 -21.49
N LYS A 14 -14.69 2.51 -22.73
CA LYS A 14 -15.37 1.87 -23.87
C LYS A 14 -14.67 0.57 -24.34
N ALA A 15 -13.38 0.41 -24.04
CA ALA A 15 -12.61 -0.76 -24.46
C ALA A 15 -12.82 -1.97 -23.55
N PHE A 16 -13.38 -1.81 -22.35
CA PHE A 16 -13.69 -2.92 -21.46
C PHE A 16 -14.70 -3.87 -22.07
N LYS A 17 -14.41 -5.16 -21.96
CA LYS A 17 -15.34 -6.25 -22.27
C LYS A 17 -15.82 -6.86 -20.98
N VAL A 18 -17.02 -6.56 -20.60
CA VAL A 18 -17.61 -6.92 -19.31
C VAL A 18 -18.70 -7.96 -19.53
N ASP A 19 -18.81 -8.92 -18.61
CA ASP A 19 -19.96 -9.84 -18.57
C ASP A 19 -21.24 -9.01 -18.44
N PRO A 20 -22.32 -9.34 -19.20
CA PRO A 20 -23.54 -8.54 -19.25
C PRO A 20 -24.28 -8.39 -17.92
N ARG A 21 -23.88 -9.12 -16.89
CA ARG A 21 -24.41 -8.98 -15.52
C ARG A 21 -23.75 -7.85 -14.72
N PHE A 22 -22.69 -7.25 -15.24
CA PHE A 22 -21.92 -6.21 -14.59
C PHE A 22 -21.85 -4.95 -15.45
N GLU A 23 -21.74 -3.82 -14.79
CA GLU A 23 -21.49 -2.51 -15.37
C GLU A 23 -20.16 -1.99 -14.84
N VAL A 24 -19.40 -1.29 -15.68
CA VAL A 24 -18.16 -0.60 -15.29
C VAL A 24 -18.34 0.88 -15.47
N ASN A 25 -18.08 1.64 -14.43
CA ASN A 25 -18.02 3.09 -14.46
C ASN A 25 -16.61 3.61 -14.14
N LEU A 26 -16.32 4.83 -14.52
CA LEU A 26 -15.10 5.53 -14.14
C LEU A 26 -15.36 6.23 -12.82
N PHE A 27 -14.66 5.82 -11.75
CA PHE A 27 -14.79 6.45 -10.43
C PHE A 27 -13.94 7.72 -10.32
N ALA A 28 -12.71 7.68 -10.78
CA ALA A 28 -11.78 8.82 -10.80
C ALA A 28 -10.69 8.62 -11.84
N SER A 29 -10.08 9.70 -12.30
CA SER A 29 -8.96 9.69 -13.23
C SER A 29 -7.95 10.79 -12.89
N GLU A 30 -6.71 10.62 -13.36
CA GLU A 30 -5.66 11.65 -13.25
C GLU A 30 -5.97 12.92 -14.06
N GLU A 31 -6.86 12.84 -15.05
CA GLU A 31 -7.32 14.02 -15.79
C GLU A 31 -8.16 14.95 -14.92
N GLU A 32 -8.94 14.36 -14.00
CA GLU A 32 -9.82 15.07 -13.10
C GLU A 32 -9.15 15.39 -11.76
N PHE A 33 -8.37 14.45 -11.24
CA PHE A 33 -7.63 14.55 -9.98
C PHE A 33 -6.14 14.27 -10.22
N PRO A 34 -5.33 15.25 -10.66
CA PRO A 34 -3.92 15.04 -10.96
C PRO A 34 -3.09 14.51 -9.78
N GLU A 35 -3.53 14.71 -8.56
CA GLU A 35 -2.89 14.23 -7.34
C GLU A 35 -2.91 12.71 -7.17
N ILE A 36 -3.77 11.99 -7.90
CA ILE A 36 -3.76 10.52 -7.90
C ILE A 36 -2.83 9.91 -8.96
N ALA A 37 -1.94 10.70 -9.52
CA ALA A 37 -1.00 10.21 -10.52
C ALA A 37 -0.19 9.00 -10.02
N CYS A 38 -0.08 7.98 -10.87
CA CYS A 38 0.60 6.72 -10.58
C CYS A 38 0.06 6.02 -9.30
N PRO A 39 -1.22 5.64 -9.25
CA PRO A 39 -1.81 4.98 -8.11
C PRO A 39 -1.19 3.58 -7.90
N ILE A 40 -0.87 3.23 -6.65
CA ILE A 40 -0.26 1.94 -6.29
C ILE A 40 -1.27 1.05 -5.57
N GLN A 41 -1.90 1.57 -4.52
CA GLN A 41 -2.85 0.82 -3.70
C GLN A 41 -4.08 1.67 -3.40
N MET A 42 -5.23 1.03 -3.26
CA MET A 42 -6.46 1.67 -2.83
C MET A 42 -7.14 0.87 -1.73
N ARG A 43 -7.82 1.59 -0.82
CA ARG A 43 -8.63 1.03 0.24
C ARG A 43 -9.86 1.90 0.49
N TRP A 44 -10.92 1.28 0.97
CA TRP A 44 -12.12 1.98 1.41
C TRP A 44 -12.14 2.11 2.93
N ASP A 45 -12.43 3.30 3.41
CA ASP A 45 -12.64 3.50 4.84
C ASP A 45 -14.09 3.18 5.26
N SER A 46 -14.35 3.23 6.55
CA SER A 46 -15.68 2.95 7.11
C SER A 46 -16.77 3.99 6.75
N ARG A 47 -16.37 5.10 6.13
CA ARG A 47 -17.27 6.13 5.63
C ARG A 47 -17.57 5.97 4.13
N GLY A 48 -16.99 4.96 3.48
CA GLY A 48 -17.12 4.73 2.05
C GLY A 48 -16.25 5.65 1.19
N ARG A 49 -15.22 6.28 1.74
CA ARG A 49 -14.26 7.07 0.98
C ARG A 49 -13.13 6.18 0.47
N MET A 50 -12.71 6.40 -0.76
CA MET A 50 -11.57 5.70 -1.34
C MET A 50 -10.28 6.42 -0.97
N TRP A 51 -9.35 5.67 -0.38
CA TRP A 51 -7.99 6.14 -0.11
C TRP A 51 -7.05 5.51 -1.12
N VAL A 52 -6.15 6.31 -1.68
CA VAL A 52 -5.23 5.88 -2.74
C VAL A 52 -3.82 6.31 -2.37
N SER A 53 -2.87 5.37 -2.32
CA SER A 53 -1.45 5.71 -2.32
C SER A 53 -0.96 5.89 -3.74
N CYS A 54 -0.20 6.97 -3.97
CA CYS A 54 0.26 7.39 -5.28
C CYS A 54 1.75 7.67 -5.23
N SER A 55 2.49 7.25 -6.26
CA SER A 55 3.94 7.48 -6.32
C SER A 55 4.40 7.82 -7.73
N THR A 56 4.66 9.08 -7.96
CA THR A 56 5.36 9.53 -9.17
C THR A 56 6.87 9.31 -9.09
N THR A 57 7.39 9.00 -7.90
CA THR A 57 8.79 8.65 -7.65
C THR A 57 9.11 7.23 -8.08
N TYR A 58 8.15 6.30 -7.94
CA TYR A 58 8.33 4.90 -8.30
C TYR A 58 8.74 4.75 -9.79
N PRO A 59 9.69 3.87 -10.15
CA PRO A 59 10.36 2.92 -9.26
C PRO A 59 11.71 3.42 -8.70
N HIS A 60 12.15 4.62 -8.98
CA HIS A 60 13.49 5.09 -8.65
C HIS A 60 13.49 6.46 -7.98
N VAL A 61 14.10 6.52 -6.81
CA VAL A 61 14.50 7.79 -6.20
C VAL A 61 15.85 8.20 -6.78
N TYR A 62 15.88 9.25 -7.58
CA TYR A 62 17.13 9.78 -8.14
C TYR A 62 17.85 10.66 -7.12
N PRO A 63 19.20 10.60 -7.05
CA PRO A 63 19.96 11.47 -6.16
C PRO A 63 19.63 12.95 -6.36
N GLY A 64 19.32 13.63 -5.26
CA GLY A 64 18.98 15.05 -5.28
C GLY A 64 17.49 15.35 -5.54
N ASN A 65 16.68 14.34 -5.78
CA ASN A 65 15.22 14.49 -5.80
C ASN A 65 14.67 14.18 -4.41
N GLU A 66 13.80 15.03 -3.93
CA GLU A 66 13.01 14.74 -2.74
C GLU A 66 11.71 14.08 -3.19
N PRO A 67 11.35 12.90 -2.64
CA PRO A 67 10.07 12.26 -2.93
C PRO A 67 8.92 13.15 -2.47
N ASP A 68 7.86 13.22 -3.29
CA ASP A 68 6.60 13.91 -2.97
C ASP A 68 5.42 13.00 -3.30
N ASP A 69 5.51 11.75 -2.86
CA ASP A 69 4.45 10.77 -3.03
C ASP A 69 3.35 11.00 -2.00
N LYS A 70 2.14 10.50 -2.28
CA LYS A 70 0.95 10.95 -1.57
C LYS A 70 0.04 9.80 -1.16
N ILE A 71 -0.75 10.06 -0.14
CA ILE A 71 -2.02 9.36 0.09
C ILE A 71 -3.14 10.38 -0.11
N VAL A 72 -4.07 10.04 -0.99
CA VAL A 72 -5.19 10.90 -1.38
C VAL A 72 -6.50 10.24 -0.99
N ILE A 73 -7.45 11.02 -0.48
CA ILE A 73 -8.82 10.60 -0.18
C ILE A 73 -9.71 11.10 -1.30
N LEU A 74 -10.46 10.19 -1.92
CA LEU A 74 -11.49 10.47 -2.91
C LEU A 74 -12.87 10.23 -2.31
N GLU A 75 -13.78 11.16 -2.54
CA GLU A 75 -15.13 11.10 -2.02
C GLU A 75 -16.14 11.26 -3.18
N ASP A 76 -17.15 10.41 -3.18
CA ASP A 76 -18.39 10.54 -3.96
C ASP A 76 -19.43 11.12 -3.00
N THR A 77 -19.68 12.43 -3.10
CA THR A 77 -20.52 13.14 -2.12
C THR A 77 -21.99 13.14 -2.50
N ASP A 78 -22.32 12.88 -3.75
CA ASP A 78 -23.69 12.86 -4.26
C ASP A 78 -24.23 11.44 -4.55
N GLY A 79 -23.36 10.42 -4.51
CA GLY A 79 -23.73 9.02 -4.62
C GLY A 79 -23.96 8.55 -6.06
N ASP A 80 -23.36 9.22 -7.04
CA ASP A 80 -23.50 8.86 -8.46
C ASP A 80 -22.49 7.79 -8.92
N GLY A 81 -21.60 7.35 -8.04
CA GLY A 81 -20.56 6.36 -8.33
C GLY A 81 -19.28 6.95 -8.91
N LYS A 82 -19.10 8.26 -8.80
CA LYS A 82 -17.88 8.98 -9.20
C LYS A 82 -17.39 9.85 -8.05
N ALA A 83 -16.09 9.99 -7.97
CA ALA A 83 -15.51 10.96 -7.04
C ALA A 83 -15.76 12.39 -7.55
N ASP A 84 -16.21 13.25 -6.67
CA ASP A 84 -16.40 14.69 -6.92
C ASP A 84 -15.52 15.56 -6.01
N LYS A 85 -14.81 14.93 -5.07
CA LYS A 85 -13.92 15.62 -4.15
C LYS A 85 -12.67 14.80 -3.88
N SER A 86 -11.51 15.47 -3.86
CA SER A 86 -10.26 14.91 -3.41
C SER A 86 -9.65 15.70 -2.25
N THR A 87 -8.89 15.01 -1.42
CA THR A 87 -8.14 15.61 -0.33
C THR A 87 -6.78 14.91 -0.24
N VAL A 88 -5.69 15.65 -0.36
CA VAL A 88 -4.36 15.11 -0.05
C VAL A 88 -4.28 14.94 1.46
N PHE A 89 -4.30 13.69 1.90
CA PHE A 89 -4.22 13.33 3.31
C PHE A 89 -2.80 13.44 3.84
N ALA A 90 -1.84 12.93 3.09
CA ALA A 90 -0.41 13.03 3.39
C ALA A 90 0.39 13.18 2.11
N ASP A 91 1.45 13.95 2.16
CA ASP A 91 2.46 14.16 1.11
C ASP A 91 3.87 13.93 1.68
N ASP A 92 4.89 14.26 0.91
CA ASP A 92 6.31 14.01 1.27
C ASP A 92 6.58 12.55 1.66
N LEU A 93 5.82 11.61 1.07
CA LEU A 93 6.02 10.17 1.26
C LEU A 93 7.04 9.64 0.25
N GLN A 94 7.68 8.54 0.57
CA GLN A 94 8.62 7.86 -0.32
C GLN A 94 8.09 6.48 -0.70
N ILE A 95 7.64 6.32 -1.95
CA ILE A 95 7.19 5.06 -2.55
C ILE A 95 6.28 4.26 -1.59
N PRO A 96 5.10 4.80 -1.24
CA PRO A 96 4.19 4.15 -0.31
C PRO A 96 3.50 2.94 -0.99
N LEU A 97 4.19 1.80 -1.05
CA LEU A 97 3.69 0.60 -1.72
C LEU A 97 2.47 0.00 -1.03
N SER A 98 2.32 0.23 0.27
CA SER A 98 1.19 -0.27 1.03
C SER A 98 0.84 0.64 2.19
N PHE A 99 -0.45 0.67 2.50
CA PHE A 99 -0.96 1.28 3.72
C PHE A 99 -2.13 0.48 4.28
N GLU A 100 -2.38 0.63 5.58
CA GLU A 100 -3.52 -0.01 6.25
C GLU A 100 -4.04 0.87 7.38
N PHE A 101 -5.36 0.93 7.55
CA PHE A 101 -5.99 1.66 8.64
C PHE A 101 -5.79 0.95 9.97
N GLY A 102 -5.54 1.69 11.03
CA GLY A 102 -5.44 1.16 12.38
C GLY A 102 -5.22 2.27 13.41
N ASP A 103 -5.57 2.01 14.65
CA ASP A 103 -5.32 2.89 15.81
C ASP A 103 -5.76 4.36 15.62
N GLY A 104 -6.76 4.56 14.76
CA GLY A 104 -7.29 5.88 14.41
C GLY A 104 -6.41 6.68 13.46
N GLY A 105 -5.51 6.03 12.75
CA GLY A 105 -4.63 6.57 11.72
C GLY A 105 -4.34 5.55 10.63
N VAL A 106 -3.19 5.67 10.01
CA VAL A 106 -2.75 4.85 8.87
C VAL A 106 -1.31 4.41 9.06
N TYR A 107 -1.06 3.11 8.98
CA TYR A 107 0.28 2.54 8.84
C TYR A 107 0.68 2.59 7.38
N VAL A 108 1.88 3.08 7.06
CA VAL A 108 2.35 3.30 5.69
C VAL A 108 3.75 2.73 5.53
N SER A 109 4.00 2.04 4.43
CA SER A 109 5.34 1.65 4.03
C SER A 109 6.08 2.84 3.43
N GLU A 110 7.28 3.12 3.91
CA GLU A 110 8.16 4.18 3.43
C GLU A 110 9.61 3.75 3.61
N GLU A 111 10.21 3.16 2.60
CA GLU A 111 11.59 2.66 2.71
C GLU A 111 12.56 3.63 3.39
N PRO A 112 13.36 3.20 4.34
CA PRO A 112 13.44 1.90 5.02
C PRO A 112 12.56 1.83 6.29
N HIS A 113 11.44 2.52 6.31
CA HIS A 113 10.60 2.69 7.49
C HIS A 113 9.20 2.10 7.29
N MET A 114 8.54 1.78 8.39
CA MET A 114 7.10 1.80 8.52
C MET A 114 6.72 3.01 9.36
N SER A 115 5.90 3.88 8.81
CA SER A 115 5.39 5.07 9.48
C SER A 115 3.95 4.89 9.92
N PHE A 116 3.57 5.55 11.01
CA PHE A 116 2.18 5.75 11.40
C PHE A 116 1.85 7.23 11.25
N ILE A 117 0.80 7.53 10.50
CA ILE A 117 0.36 8.90 10.23
C ILE A 117 -1.11 9.08 10.62
N LYS A 118 -1.46 10.25 11.11
CA LYS A 118 -2.79 10.51 11.65
C LYS A 118 -3.20 11.96 11.47
N ASP A 119 -4.49 12.16 11.23
CA ASP A 119 -5.19 13.44 11.39
C ASP A 119 -5.70 13.52 12.82
N THR A 120 -5.14 14.43 13.63
CA THR A 120 -5.51 14.59 15.05
C THR A 120 -6.53 15.69 15.28
N ASN A 121 -6.69 16.60 14.31
CA ASN A 121 -7.57 17.75 14.40
C ASN A 121 -8.88 17.58 13.63
N GLY A 122 -8.99 16.58 12.75
CA GLY A 122 -10.21 16.24 12.00
C GLY A 122 -10.42 17.06 10.72
N ASP A 123 -9.37 17.67 10.17
CA ASP A 123 -9.46 18.47 8.95
C ASP A 123 -9.27 17.66 7.66
N GLY A 124 -9.00 16.36 7.78
CA GLY A 124 -8.78 15.43 6.67
C GLY A 124 -7.32 15.38 6.20
N LYS A 125 -6.39 16.00 6.92
CA LYS A 125 -4.96 15.99 6.62
C LYS A 125 -4.18 15.45 7.80
N ALA A 126 -3.13 14.69 7.51
CA ALA A 126 -2.23 14.18 8.54
C ALA A 126 -1.42 15.33 9.15
N ASP A 127 -1.51 15.46 10.48
CA ASP A 127 -0.74 16.42 11.29
C ASP A 127 0.16 15.73 12.33
N TYR A 128 0.12 14.40 12.37
CA TYR A 128 0.99 13.55 13.16
C TYR A 128 1.67 12.50 12.29
N ARG A 129 2.98 12.32 12.46
CA ARG A 129 3.77 11.29 11.75
C ARG A 129 4.84 10.73 12.68
N GLU A 130 4.90 9.43 12.79
CA GLU A 130 5.87 8.69 13.60
C GLU A 130 6.48 7.55 12.79
N LYS A 131 7.81 7.39 12.86
CA LYS A 131 8.48 6.20 12.36
C LYS A 131 8.37 5.09 13.40
N VAL A 132 7.49 4.13 13.15
CA VAL A 132 7.18 3.05 14.09
C VAL A 132 8.26 1.98 14.09
N LEU A 133 8.71 1.60 12.90
CA LEU A 133 9.78 0.64 12.69
C LEU A 133 10.74 1.15 11.62
N THR A 134 12.02 0.79 11.75
CA THR A 134 13.05 1.15 10.78
C THR A 134 14.08 0.04 10.64
N GLY A 135 14.73 -0.04 9.47
CA GLY A 135 15.75 -1.04 9.17
C GLY A 135 15.30 -2.09 8.18
N PHE A 136 14.18 -1.84 7.47
CA PHE A 136 13.79 -2.65 6.33
C PHE A 136 14.75 -2.42 5.15
N GLY A 137 14.90 -3.45 4.32
CA GLY A 137 15.73 -3.39 3.13
C GLY A 137 15.20 -2.36 2.12
N CYS A 138 16.09 -1.74 1.38
CA CYS A 138 15.80 -0.78 0.32
C CYS A 138 16.67 -1.03 -0.93
N GLU A 139 17.08 -2.28 -1.14
CA GLU A 139 17.89 -2.66 -2.28
C GLU A 139 17.10 -2.65 -3.60
N ASP A 140 15.78 -2.81 -3.51
CA ASP A 140 14.90 -2.81 -4.67
C ASP A 140 13.51 -2.27 -4.29
N SER A 141 13.20 -1.07 -4.75
CA SER A 141 11.93 -0.39 -4.43
C SER A 141 10.67 -1.13 -4.90
N HIS A 142 10.77 -2.03 -5.90
CA HIS A 142 9.65 -2.87 -6.30
C HIS A 142 9.28 -3.92 -5.25
N HIS A 143 10.21 -4.22 -4.36
CA HIS A 143 10.17 -5.33 -3.43
C HIS A 143 10.16 -4.87 -1.97
N ALA A 144 10.06 -3.57 -1.76
CA ALA A 144 9.96 -2.95 -0.45
C ALA A 144 8.77 -3.45 0.36
N LEU A 145 8.66 -2.96 1.56
CA LEU A 145 7.61 -3.33 2.49
C LEU A 145 6.22 -3.13 1.88
N HIS A 146 5.41 -4.20 1.83
CA HIS A 146 4.08 -4.18 1.20
C HIS A 146 3.12 -5.22 1.81
N ASP A 147 1.91 -5.33 1.25
CA ASP A 147 0.87 -6.28 1.66
C ASP A 147 0.42 -6.12 3.11
N PHE A 148 0.19 -4.89 3.56
CA PHE A 148 -0.31 -4.65 4.91
C PHE A 148 -1.73 -5.19 5.06
N VAL A 149 -1.95 -6.05 6.05
CA VAL A 149 -3.26 -6.61 6.39
C VAL A 149 -3.33 -6.95 7.87
N TRP A 150 -4.47 -6.70 8.50
CA TRP A 150 -4.70 -7.18 9.85
C TRP A 150 -5.03 -8.67 9.85
N SER A 151 -4.32 -9.42 10.65
CA SER A 151 -4.66 -10.80 10.94
C SER A 151 -5.90 -10.88 11.85
N PRO A 152 -6.63 -12.01 11.84
CA PRO A 152 -7.82 -12.16 12.68
C PRO A 152 -7.58 -12.00 14.18
N ASP A 153 -6.35 -12.19 14.65
CA ASP A 153 -5.94 -12.03 16.05
C ASP A 153 -5.40 -10.62 16.37
N GLY A 154 -5.40 -9.71 15.38
CA GLY A 154 -5.16 -8.28 15.58
C GLY A 154 -3.71 -7.82 15.41
N ASP A 155 -2.84 -8.62 14.81
CA ASP A 155 -1.51 -8.19 14.41
C ASP A 155 -1.52 -7.63 12.99
N LEU A 156 -0.72 -6.61 12.74
CA LEU A 156 -0.46 -6.13 11.39
C LEU A 156 0.55 -7.06 10.71
N VAL A 157 0.10 -7.77 9.68
CA VAL A 157 0.92 -8.66 8.87
C VAL A 157 1.34 -7.93 7.61
N PHE A 158 2.59 -8.08 7.24
CA PHE A 158 3.17 -7.50 6.03
C PHE A 158 4.40 -8.28 5.59
N ARG A 159 4.94 -7.92 4.45
CA ARG A 159 6.09 -8.62 3.89
C ARG A 159 7.02 -7.67 3.13
N GLU A 160 8.20 -8.17 2.88
CA GLU A 160 9.12 -7.71 1.85
C GLU A 160 9.41 -8.85 0.89
N SER A 161 10.04 -8.57 -0.25
CA SER A 161 10.33 -9.56 -1.26
C SER A 161 11.82 -9.81 -1.44
N ILE A 162 12.19 -10.38 -2.59
CA ILE A 162 13.56 -10.76 -2.93
C ILE A 162 14.51 -9.56 -2.91
N PHE A 163 15.79 -9.83 -2.71
CA PHE A 163 16.95 -8.93 -2.65
C PHE A 163 17.13 -8.20 -1.31
N HIS A 164 16.10 -8.00 -0.52
CA HIS A 164 16.18 -7.23 0.71
C HIS A 164 16.99 -7.93 1.81
N HIS A 165 17.71 -7.11 2.58
CA HIS A 165 18.41 -7.50 3.79
C HIS A 165 17.93 -6.58 4.91
N SER A 166 16.99 -7.05 5.69
CA SER A 166 16.37 -6.26 6.75
C SER A 166 16.94 -6.60 8.11
N GLN A 167 17.20 -5.57 8.90
CA GLN A 167 17.54 -5.67 10.31
C GLN A 167 16.83 -4.57 11.08
N ILE A 168 15.74 -4.94 11.72
CA ILE A 168 14.89 -4.03 12.47
C ILE A 168 15.20 -4.18 13.95
N GLU A 169 15.62 -3.09 14.60
CA GLU A 169 15.83 -3.05 16.03
C GLU A 169 14.50 -2.86 16.76
N THR A 170 14.25 -3.70 17.75
CA THR A 170 13.03 -3.63 18.58
C THR A 170 13.38 -3.69 20.07
N PRO A 171 12.45 -3.33 20.97
CA PRO A 171 12.67 -3.49 22.41
C PRO A 171 12.97 -4.94 22.84
N TYR A 172 12.66 -5.91 21.98
CA TYR A 172 12.84 -7.35 22.25
C TYR A 172 14.08 -7.94 21.55
N GLY A 173 14.89 -7.08 20.91
CA GLY A 173 16.05 -7.46 20.14
C GLY A 173 15.84 -7.33 18.62
N PRO A 174 16.90 -7.57 17.83
CA PRO A 174 16.84 -7.39 16.39
C PRO A 174 16.04 -8.50 15.71
N VAL A 175 15.19 -8.09 14.77
CA VAL A 175 14.49 -8.99 13.84
C VAL A 175 15.13 -8.88 12.48
N ARG A 176 15.50 -10.02 11.89
CA ARG A 176 16.22 -10.08 10.61
C ARG A 176 15.47 -10.93 9.60
N GLN A 177 15.47 -10.46 8.37
CA GLN A 177 15.00 -11.20 7.20
C GLN A 177 15.96 -11.01 6.03
N GLN A 178 15.98 -11.98 5.13
CA GLN A 178 16.75 -11.91 3.91
C GLN A 178 15.99 -12.58 2.76
N ASN A 179 15.95 -11.91 1.61
CA ASN A 179 15.39 -12.45 0.37
C ASN A 179 13.94 -12.93 0.47
N SER A 180 13.07 -12.11 0.98
CA SER A 180 11.65 -12.39 1.15
C SER A 180 11.28 -12.96 2.51
N GLY A 181 10.33 -12.36 3.13
CA GLY A 181 9.81 -12.81 4.42
C GLY A 181 8.56 -12.10 4.87
N TRP A 182 7.95 -12.71 5.84
CA TRP A 182 6.74 -12.24 6.48
C TRP A 182 7.05 -11.72 7.87
N PHE A 183 6.43 -10.59 8.19
CA PHE A 183 6.49 -9.98 9.51
C PHE A 183 5.09 -9.93 10.11
N ARG A 184 5.06 -10.01 11.44
CA ARG A 184 3.89 -9.71 12.26
C ARG A 184 4.27 -8.63 13.25
N PHE A 185 3.49 -7.58 13.30
CA PHE A 185 3.69 -6.46 14.20
C PHE A 185 2.47 -6.28 15.10
N GLU A 186 2.71 -6.34 16.40
CA GLU A 186 1.74 -6.02 17.44
C GLU A 186 1.97 -4.58 17.92
N PRO A 187 1.19 -3.60 17.46
CA PRO A 187 1.47 -2.18 17.72
C PRO A 187 1.47 -1.82 19.20
N ARG A 188 0.58 -2.41 19.99
CA ARG A 188 0.44 -2.11 21.42
C ARG A 188 1.69 -2.43 22.23
N LEU A 189 2.42 -3.45 21.84
CA LEU A 189 3.66 -3.88 22.49
C LEU A 189 4.92 -3.45 21.74
N HIS A 190 4.79 -2.84 20.58
CA HIS A 190 5.90 -2.61 19.63
C HIS A 190 6.70 -3.89 19.36
N ARG A 191 5.98 -5.03 19.32
CA ARG A 191 6.59 -6.34 19.10
C ARG A 191 6.52 -6.73 17.63
N LEU A 192 7.68 -6.84 17.02
CA LEU A 192 7.84 -7.36 15.68
C LEU A 192 8.37 -8.78 15.74
N THR A 193 7.80 -9.67 14.94
CA THR A 193 8.29 -11.04 14.74
C THR A 193 8.38 -11.33 13.25
N SER A 194 9.42 -12.09 12.86
CA SER A 194 9.52 -12.71 11.56
C SER A 194 8.99 -14.13 11.66
N PHE A 195 8.01 -14.52 10.87
CA PHE A 195 7.37 -15.83 11.02
C PHE A 195 7.45 -16.73 9.78
N GLY A 196 8.01 -16.26 8.70
CA GLY A 196 8.20 -17.09 7.52
C GLY A 196 9.18 -16.46 6.55
N THR A 197 10.02 -17.32 5.98
CA THR A 197 10.88 -17.00 4.85
C THR A 197 10.51 -17.91 3.70
N TYR A 198 10.28 -17.34 2.56
CA TYR A 198 9.95 -18.09 1.37
C TYR A 198 10.50 -17.36 0.15
N HIS A 199 11.33 -18.02 -0.62
CA HIS A 199 11.87 -17.45 -1.85
C HIS A 199 10.74 -17.20 -2.84
N SER A 200 10.31 -15.97 -2.91
CA SER A 200 9.26 -15.53 -3.81
C SER A 200 9.71 -14.27 -4.52
N THR A 201 9.82 -14.35 -5.83
CA THR A 201 10.04 -13.18 -6.68
C THR A 201 8.70 -12.51 -6.96
N ASN A 202 8.60 -11.21 -6.77
CA ASN A 202 7.40 -10.40 -7.02
C ASN A 202 6.10 -10.95 -6.37
N PRO A 203 6.12 -11.28 -5.07
CA PRO A 203 4.93 -11.75 -4.38
C PRO A 203 4.02 -10.58 -4.05
N TRP A 204 2.73 -10.73 -4.33
CA TRP A 204 1.70 -9.76 -3.98
C TRP A 204 0.47 -10.48 -3.46
N GLY A 205 -0.11 -9.89 -2.41
CA GLY A 205 -1.34 -10.36 -1.81
C GLY A 205 -1.13 -11.36 -0.66
N VAL A 206 -1.84 -11.07 0.41
CA VAL A 206 -2.01 -11.94 1.55
C VAL A 206 -3.45 -11.83 2.04
N THR A 207 -4.00 -12.94 2.48
CA THR A 207 -5.32 -13.00 3.09
C THR A 207 -5.37 -14.12 4.13
N PHE A 208 -6.48 -14.18 4.84
CA PHE A 208 -6.74 -15.23 5.83
C PHE A 208 -8.05 -15.92 5.49
N ASP A 209 -8.13 -17.21 5.77
CA ASP A 209 -9.39 -17.93 5.73
C ASP A 209 -10.19 -17.74 7.03
N ASP A 210 -11.38 -18.34 7.11
CA ASP A 210 -12.29 -18.23 8.27
C ASP A 210 -11.70 -18.82 9.56
N TRP A 211 -10.64 -19.62 9.48
CA TRP A 211 -9.92 -20.21 10.61
C TRP A 211 -8.63 -19.45 10.96
N GLY A 212 -8.35 -18.34 10.27
CA GLY A 212 -7.13 -17.56 10.47
C GLY A 212 -5.89 -18.16 9.84
N GLN A 213 -6.02 -19.09 8.90
CA GLN A 213 -4.89 -19.60 8.12
C GLN A 213 -4.43 -18.53 7.13
N HIS A 214 -3.14 -18.27 7.16
CA HIS A 214 -2.50 -17.34 6.26
C HIS A 214 -2.41 -17.94 4.84
N VAL A 215 -2.94 -17.22 3.86
CA VAL A 215 -2.92 -17.60 2.45
C VAL A 215 -2.21 -16.52 1.64
N ALA A 216 -1.17 -16.91 0.94
CA ALA A 216 -0.38 -16.02 0.11
C ALA A 216 -0.18 -16.61 -1.30
N SER A 217 -0.08 -15.73 -2.29
CA SER A 217 0.18 -16.14 -3.66
C SER A 217 1.69 -16.31 -3.92
N HIS A 218 2.00 -17.24 -4.82
CA HIS A 218 3.33 -17.36 -5.41
C HIS A 218 3.27 -17.01 -6.90
N PRO A 219 3.89 -15.95 -7.37
CA PRO A 219 3.65 -15.42 -8.71
C PRO A 219 4.19 -16.31 -9.84
N ILE A 220 5.23 -17.12 -9.57
CA ILE A 220 5.86 -17.94 -10.61
C ILE A 220 5.14 -19.25 -10.82
N TYR A 221 4.63 -19.87 -9.76
CA TYR A 221 4.07 -21.22 -9.82
C TYR A 221 2.55 -21.25 -9.75
N ALA A 222 1.89 -20.11 -9.70
CA ALA A 222 0.42 -20.00 -9.56
C ALA A 222 -0.15 -20.90 -8.44
N GLN A 223 0.61 -21.07 -7.36
CA GLN A 223 0.22 -21.86 -6.20
C GLN A 223 -0.08 -20.92 -5.03
N ALA A 224 -1.11 -21.22 -4.27
CA ALA A 224 -1.38 -20.59 -2.97
C ALA A 224 -0.73 -21.43 -1.86
N PHE A 225 -0.22 -20.77 -0.84
CA PHE A 225 0.40 -21.36 0.34
C PHE A 225 -0.27 -20.81 1.60
#